data_e061c37768913612d8a1040cd663cb6a
#
_entry.id   e061c37768913612d8a1040cd663cb6a
#
_cell.length_a   1.000
_cell.length_b   1.000
_cell.length_c   1.000
_cell.angle_alpha   90.00
_cell.angle_beta   90.00
_cell.angle_gamma   90.00
#
_symmetry.space_group_name_H-M   'P 1'
#
loop_
_entity.id
_entity.type
_entity.pdbx_description
1 polymer ?
#
loop_
_entity_poly.entity_id
_entity_poly.type
_entity_poly.pdbx_seq_one_letter_code
_entity_poly.pdbx_strand_id
1 'polypeptide(L)'
;MRLFKKVTCGLLAVACVAALATGCGKKKDTFTVGFDAEYPPYGYMDDNGDYTGFDLELADEVCKLQGWELKKQPIAWDSKDNELNSGSIDCIWNGFTINGRENDYTWSVPYVDNSQVIVVSEKSGINDLSGLAGKTVGVQAASAALDVLSDEEGQKALADTFGKLQEFGDYNTAFVELEAGSVDAIAMDIGVAQYQIKSRGTGFKILDEHLNAEQYGVGFKKGNEELRDKVNTSLKELKANGTFDKLAEKYELSEMTCLE
;
A
#
# COMPACT_ATOMS: atom_id res chain seq x y z
N MET A 1 58.36 58.46 46.88
CA MET A 1 58.87 57.79 48.05
C MET A 1 57.80 56.85 48.58
N ARG A 2 58.08 55.54 48.81
CA ARG A 2 57.25 54.46 49.30
C ARG A 2 56.65 53.57 48.15
N LEU A 3 57.25 52.61 47.86
CA LEU A 3 57.48 51.22 48.38
C LEU A 3 56.41 50.28 47.83
N PHE A 4 56.84 49.48 46.94
CA PHE A 4 56.18 48.30 46.39
C PHE A 4 56.07 47.20 47.43
N LYS A 5 54.90 46.57 47.52
CA LYS A 5 54.80 45.21 48.04
C LYS A 5 54.20 44.34 47.00
N LYS A 6 54.98 43.41 46.54
CA LYS A 6 54.55 42.32 45.69
C LYS A 6 53.81 41.30 46.52
N VAL A 7 52.60 40.98 46.11
CA VAL A 7 51.89 39.80 46.62
C VAL A 7 51.73 38.87 45.42
N THR A 8 52.41 37.78 45.46
CA THR A 8 52.31 36.66 44.57
C THR A 8 51.08 35.83 45.00
N CYS A 9 50.04 35.78 44.14
CA CYS A 9 48.93 34.90 44.35
C CYS A 9 49.03 33.78 43.31
N GLY A 10 49.16 32.52 43.80
CA GLY A 10 49.28 31.35 42.96
C GLY A 10 47.98 31.01 42.29
N LEU A 11 48.05 30.80 40.97
CA LEU A 11 46.97 30.26 40.17
C LEU A 11 46.87 28.73 40.38
N LEU A 12 45.80 28.29 41.06
CA LEU A 12 45.31 26.92 40.95
C LEU A 12 44.37 26.85 39.75
N ALA A 13 44.89 26.34 38.64
CA ALA A 13 44.05 25.97 37.50
C ALA A 13 43.32 24.65 37.77
N VAL A 14 42.07 24.74 38.18
CA VAL A 14 41.16 23.58 38.20
C VAL A 14 40.65 23.38 36.77
N ALA A 15 41.21 22.39 36.06
CA ALA A 15 40.72 21.92 34.79
C ALA A 15 39.44 21.10 35.03
N CYS A 16 38.28 21.73 34.92
CA CYS A 16 37.01 21.05 34.76
C CYS A 16 36.93 20.45 33.35
N VAL A 17 37.31 19.19 33.21
CA VAL A 17 36.97 18.41 32.00
C VAL A 17 35.49 18.10 32.11
N ALA A 18 34.65 18.96 31.54
CA ALA A 18 33.27 18.64 31.24
C ALA A 18 33.28 17.66 30.08
N ALA A 19 33.18 16.36 30.36
CA ALA A 19 32.85 15.36 29.37
C ALA A 19 31.44 15.63 28.87
N LEU A 20 31.32 16.39 27.78
CA LEU A 20 30.12 16.46 26.98
C LEU A 20 29.94 15.09 26.35
N ALA A 21 29.25 14.19 27.02
CA ALA A 21 28.65 13.02 26.40
C ALA A 21 27.57 13.52 25.45
N THR A 22 27.97 13.97 24.26
CA THR A 22 27.05 14.11 23.13
C THR A 22 26.64 12.70 22.76
N GLY A 23 25.54 12.25 23.34
CA GLY A 23 24.78 11.12 22.84
C GLY A 23 24.31 11.48 21.43
N CYS A 24 25.14 11.22 20.42
CA CYS A 24 24.74 11.15 19.03
C CYS A 24 23.80 9.94 18.89
N GLY A 25 22.55 10.08 19.29
CA GLY A 25 21.50 9.23 18.79
C GLY A 25 21.53 9.43 17.26
N LYS A 26 21.99 8.42 16.50
CA LYS A 26 21.84 8.44 15.05
C LYS A 26 20.34 8.66 14.79
N LYS A 27 20.00 9.75 14.09
CA LYS A 27 18.66 9.96 13.57
C LYS A 27 18.36 8.73 12.70
N LYS A 28 17.28 8.01 12.99
CA LYS A 28 16.88 6.89 12.16
C LYS A 28 16.55 7.42 10.76
N ASP A 29 16.94 6.68 9.75
CA ASP A 29 16.51 6.99 8.39
C ASP A 29 14.98 6.81 8.31
N THR A 30 14.28 7.76 7.73
CA THR A 30 12.83 7.68 7.55
C THR A 30 12.54 6.90 6.27
N PHE A 31 11.61 5.95 6.34
CA PHE A 31 11.08 5.23 5.20
C PHE A 31 9.61 5.60 5.01
N THR A 32 9.28 6.30 3.92
CA THR A 32 7.95 6.83 3.66
C THR A 32 7.21 5.93 2.68
N VAL A 33 6.14 5.31 3.15
CA VAL A 33 5.25 4.43 2.37
C VAL A 33 4.06 5.23 1.88
N GLY A 34 3.87 5.29 0.55
CA GLY A 34 2.67 5.85 -0.09
C GLY A 34 1.59 4.78 -0.24
N PHE A 35 0.35 5.11 0.15
CA PHE A 35 -0.77 4.19 0.11
C PHE A 35 -2.11 4.94 -0.01
N ASP A 36 -3.13 4.26 -0.54
CA ASP A 36 -4.53 4.68 -0.50
C ASP A 36 -5.14 4.30 0.87
N ALA A 37 -5.64 5.28 1.62
CA ALA A 37 -6.21 5.06 2.95
C ALA A 37 -7.63 4.48 2.94
N GLU A 38 -8.19 4.22 1.76
CA GLU A 38 -9.52 3.64 1.53
C GLU A 38 -9.44 2.25 0.89
N TYR A 39 -8.34 1.51 1.12
CA TYR A 39 -8.03 0.24 0.46
C TYR A 39 -7.82 -0.93 1.43
N PRO A 40 -8.83 -1.23 2.30
CA PRO A 40 -8.73 -2.38 3.19
C PRO A 40 -8.79 -3.71 2.41
N PRO A 41 -8.12 -4.77 2.88
CA PRO A 41 -7.39 -4.89 4.14
C PRO A 41 -5.91 -4.48 4.06
N TYR A 42 -5.42 -3.92 2.95
CA TYR A 42 -4.01 -3.64 2.71
C TYR A 42 -3.52 -2.33 3.36
N GLY A 43 -4.25 -1.22 3.15
CA GLY A 43 -3.98 0.08 3.77
C GLY A 43 -5.26 0.87 3.98
N TYR A 44 -5.55 1.26 5.22
CA TYR A 44 -6.78 2.00 5.53
C TYR A 44 -6.68 2.71 6.87
N MET A 45 -7.64 3.60 7.13
CA MET A 45 -7.81 4.22 8.43
C MET A 45 -8.80 3.40 9.26
N ASP A 46 -8.41 3.00 10.47
CA ASP A 46 -9.28 2.29 11.40
C ASP A 46 -10.24 3.23 12.15
N ASP A 47 -11.11 2.66 12.98
CA ASP A 47 -12.12 3.40 13.76
C ASP A 47 -11.51 4.36 14.79
N ASN A 48 -10.22 4.21 15.13
CA ASN A 48 -9.50 5.10 16.05
C ASN A 48 -8.85 6.28 15.31
N GLY A 49 -8.84 6.26 13.98
CA GLY A 49 -8.20 7.24 13.13
C GLY A 49 -6.73 6.93 12.85
N ASP A 50 -6.28 5.71 13.14
CA ASP A 50 -4.93 5.26 12.88
C ASP A 50 -4.83 4.54 11.52
N TYR A 51 -3.74 4.75 10.79
CA TYR A 51 -3.47 4.01 9.56
C TYR A 51 -2.97 2.61 9.86
N THR A 52 -3.66 1.61 9.34
CA THR A 52 -3.41 0.18 9.53
C THR A 52 -3.65 -0.61 8.24
N GLY A 53 -3.48 -1.92 8.28
CA GLY A 53 -3.65 -2.83 7.16
C GLY A 53 -2.45 -3.75 6.99
N PHE A 54 -2.65 -4.82 6.23
CA PHE A 54 -1.63 -5.85 6.03
C PHE A 54 -0.30 -5.27 5.54
N ASP A 55 -0.34 -4.45 4.51
CA ASP A 55 0.85 -3.85 3.90
C ASP A 55 1.53 -2.85 4.83
N LEU A 56 0.75 -2.04 5.55
CA LEU A 56 1.29 -1.04 6.47
C LEU A 56 1.91 -1.66 7.72
N GLU A 57 1.35 -2.76 8.23
CA GLU A 57 1.94 -3.49 9.34
C GLU A 57 3.16 -4.30 8.88
N LEU A 58 3.15 -4.85 7.67
CA LEU A 58 4.31 -5.51 7.09
C LEU A 58 5.46 -4.51 6.87
N ALA A 59 5.16 -3.30 6.40
CA ALA A 59 6.14 -2.21 6.28
C ALA A 59 6.73 -1.79 7.65
N ASP A 60 5.91 -1.79 8.72
CA ASP A 60 6.38 -1.50 10.08
C ASP A 60 7.37 -2.57 10.56
N GLU A 61 7.09 -3.86 10.34
CA GLU A 61 8.02 -4.94 10.67
C GLU A 61 9.31 -4.87 9.85
N VAL A 62 9.24 -4.52 8.57
CA VAL A 62 10.43 -4.26 7.72
C VAL A 62 11.25 -3.10 8.30
N CYS A 63 10.60 -2.00 8.68
CA CYS A 63 11.28 -0.85 9.28
C CYS A 63 11.96 -1.20 10.61
N LYS A 64 11.34 -2.06 11.44
CA LYS A 64 11.95 -2.56 12.70
C LYS A 64 13.23 -3.34 12.42
N LEU A 65 13.24 -4.22 11.42
CA LEU A 65 14.43 -4.99 11.04
C LEU A 65 15.54 -4.09 10.49
N GLN A 66 15.20 -3.09 9.70
CA GLN A 66 16.16 -2.16 9.09
C GLN A 66 16.61 -1.03 10.04
N GLY A 67 15.93 -0.86 11.18
CA GLY A 67 16.18 0.26 12.09
C GLY A 67 15.70 1.61 11.57
N TRP A 68 14.75 1.62 10.62
CA TRP A 68 14.14 2.83 10.06
C TRP A 68 12.98 3.34 10.91
N GLU A 69 12.59 4.59 10.64
CA GLU A 69 11.35 5.19 11.13
C GLU A 69 10.31 5.14 10.01
N LEU A 70 9.20 4.39 10.19
CA LEU A 70 8.13 4.32 9.23
C LEU A 70 7.32 5.62 9.22
N LYS A 71 7.16 6.22 8.04
CA LYS A 71 6.19 7.27 7.78
C LYS A 71 5.11 6.74 6.83
N LYS A 72 3.89 6.62 7.32
CA LYS A 72 2.71 6.28 6.53
C LYS A 72 2.16 7.55 5.88
N GLN A 73 2.21 7.62 4.55
CA GLN A 73 1.80 8.80 3.77
C GLN A 73 0.58 8.45 2.92
N PRO A 74 -0.64 8.84 3.33
CA PRO A 74 -1.81 8.65 2.47
C PRO A 74 -1.68 9.54 1.23
N ILE A 75 -2.04 8.99 0.09
CA ILE A 75 -2.00 9.66 -1.21
C ILE A 75 -3.30 9.43 -1.97
N ALA A 76 -3.66 10.32 -2.90
CA ALA A 76 -4.63 10.01 -3.92
C ALA A 76 -4.03 8.99 -4.89
N TRP A 77 -4.75 7.89 -5.18
CA TRP A 77 -4.18 6.77 -5.93
C TRP A 77 -3.69 7.14 -7.34
N ASP A 78 -4.41 8.01 -8.01
CA ASP A 78 -4.05 8.54 -9.33
C ASP A 78 -2.78 9.41 -9.32
N SER A 79 -2.35 9.87 -8.15
CA SER A 79 -1.14 10.68 -7.96
C SER A 79 0.10 9.87 -7.59
N LYS A 80 -0.01 8.53 -7.42
CA LYS A 80 1.06 7.66 -6.91
C LYS A 80 2.41 7.83 -7.63
N ASP A 81 2.37 7.97 -8.96
CA ASP A 81 3.59 8.10 -9.77
C ASP A 81 4.27 9.45 -9.55
N ASN A 82 3.50 10.51 -9.40
CA ASN A 82 4.02 11.85 -9.12
C ASN A 82 4.67 11.89 -7.73
N GLU A 83 4.02 11.29 -6.72
CA GLU A 83 4.54 11.22 -5.36
C GLU A 83 5.84 10.41 -5.28
N LEU A 84 5.90 9.27 -5.97
CA LEU A 84 7.11 8.44 -6.05
C LEU A 84 8.24 9.13 -6.82
N ASN A 85 7.94 9.72 -7.97
CA ASN A 85 8.93 10.36 -8.82
C ASN A 85 9.50 11.63 -8.21
N SER A 86 8.71 12.40 -7.46
CA SER A 86 9.17 13.58 -6.72
C SER A 86 10.00 13.24 -5.48
N GLY A 87 9.91 11.98 -4.99
CA GLY A 87 10.56 11.57 -3.76
C GLY A 87 9.78 11.97 -2.49
N SER A 88 8.50 12.32 -2.62
CA SER A 88 7.60 12.54 -1.47
C SER A 88 7.36 11.23 -0.70
N ILE A 89 7.40 10.10 -1.41
CA ILE A 89 7.36 8.74 -0.88
C ILE A 89 8.55 7.94 -1.40
N ASP A 90 8.98 6.93 -0.63
CA ASP A 90 10.10 6.05 -1.00
C ASP A 90 9.63 4.83 -1.78
N CYS A 91 8.39 4.41 -1.56
CA CYS A 91 7.74 3.31 -2.26
C CYS A 91 6.23 3.47 -2.28
N ILE A 92 5.58 2.74 -3.20
CA ILE A 92 4.15 2.46 -3.21
C ILE A 92 3.97 1.06 -2.61
N TRP A 93 3.21 0.94 -1.52
CA TRP A 93 2.96 -0.32 -0.86
C TRP A 93 1.51 -0.39 -0.40
N ASN A 94 0.64 -0.95 -1.23
CA ASN A 94 -0.81 -0.94 -1.03
C ASN A 94 -1.55 -1.90 -1.96
N GLY A 95 -1.26 -3.21 -1.89
CA GLY A 95 -1.83 -4.14 -2.86
C GLY A 95 -1.47 -3.72 -4.29
N PHE A 96 -0.20 -3.46 -4.54
CA PHE A 96 0.21 -2.84 -5.79
C PHE A 96 0.60 -3.88 -6.84
N THR A 97 -0.20 -3.95 -7.92
CA THR A 97 -0.07 -4.95 -8.98
C THR A 97 1.19 -4.74 -9.82
N ILE A 98 1.97 -5.83 -9.95
CA ILE A 98 3.19 -5.90 -10.77
C ILE A 98 2.83 -6.04 -12.25
N ASN A 99 1.87 -6.92 -12.55
CA ASN A 99 1.51 -7.31 -13.91
C ASN A 99 1.07 -6.11 -14.76
N GLY A 100 1.64 -6.01 -15.95
CA GLY A 100 1.44 -4.87 -16.86
C GLY A 100 2.28 -3.63 -16.52
N ARG A 101 3.00 -3.63 -15.39
CA ARG A 101 3.82 -2.49 -14.90
C ARG A 101 5.26 -2.88 -14.61
N GLU A 102 5.72 -4.04 -15.08
CA GLU A 102 7.03 -4.61 -14.78
C GLU A 102 8.19 -3.68 -15.16
N ASN A 103 7.97 -2.88 -16.20
CA ASN A 103 8.98 -1.97 -16.73
C ASN A 103 8.93 -0.56 -16.13
N ASP A 104 7.93 -0.21 -15.35
CA ASP A 104 7.70 1.16 -14.88
C ASP A 104 8.35 1.43 -13.54
N TYR A 105 8.54 0.37 -12.74
CA TYR A 105 9.08 0.44 -11.39
C TYR A 105 10.26 -0.51 -11.20
N THR A 106 10.95 -0.37 -10.07
CA THR A 106 11.79 -1.42 -9.49
C THR A 106 10.95 -2.14 -8.45
N TRP A 107 10.64 -3.42 -8.69
CA TRP A 107 9.73 -4.19 -7.88
C TRP A 107 10.42 -5.04 -6.83
N SER A 108 9.78 -5.21 -5.67
CA SER A 108 10.12 -6.27 -4.74
C SER A 108 9.83 -7.66 -5.33
N VAL A 109 10.19 -8.72 -4.60
CA VAL A 109 9.61 -10.04 -4.82
C VAL A 109 8.09 -9.96 -4.65
N PRO A 110 7.29 -10.73 -5.40
CA PRO A 110 5.85 -10.82 -5.18
C PRO A 110 5.56 -11.43 -3.81
N TYR A 111 4.49 -10.98 -3.15
CA TYR A 111 4.14 -11.46 -1.81
C TYR A 111 2.66 -11.86 -1.65
N VAL A 112 1.78 -11.44 -2.56
CA VAL A 112 0.35 -11.80 -2.61
C VAL A 112 -0.03 -12.13 -4.04
N ASP A 113 -0.73 -13.26 -4.25
CA ASP A 113 -1.48 -13.56 -5.47
C ASP A 113 -2.84 -12.87 -5.40
N ASN A 114 -3.23 -12.21 -6.46
CA ASN A 114 -4.47 -11.46 -6.57
C ASN A 114 -5.17 -11.76 -7.89
N SER A 115 -6.41 -11.30 -8.01
CA SER A 115 -7.15 -11.24 -9.27
C SER A 115 -8.11 -10.07 -9.27
N GLN A 116 -8.38 -9.53 -10.45
CA GLN A 116 -9.43 -8.56 -10.65
C GLN A 116 -10.76 -9.29 -10.85
N VAL A 117 -11.79 -8.85 -10.13
CA VAL A 117 -13.11 -9.48 -10.10
C VAL A 117 -14.21 -8.45 -10.31
N ILE A 118 -15.42 -8.93 -10.52
CA ILE A 118 -16.62 -8.09 -10.58
C ILE A 118 -17.48 -8.33 -9.34
N VAL A 119 -17.83 -7.25 -8.66
CA VAL A 119 -18.79 -7.22 -7.56
C VAL A 119 -20.11 -6.67 -8.07
N VAL A 120 -21.22 -7.35 -7.72
CA VAL A 120 -22.59 -6.94 -8.06
C VAL A 120 -23.50 -7.05 -6.85
N SER A 121 -24.63 -6.35 -6.88
CA SER A 121 -25.71 -6.63 -5.92
C SER A 121 -26.26 -8.03 -6.16
N GLU A 122 -26.54 -8.80 -5.10
CA GLU A 122 -27.21 -10.12 -5.20
C GLU A 122 -28.56 -10.04 -5.92
N LYS A 123 -29.22 -8.87 -5.87
CA LYS A 123 -30.53 -8.61 -6.48
C LYS A 123 -30.44 -8.11 -7.92
N SER A 124 -29.23 -7.88 -8.46
CA SER A 124 -29.03 -7.32 -9.80
C SER A 124 -29.51 -8.22 -10.94
N GLY A 125 -29.57 -9.54 -10.69
CA GLY A 125 -29.80 -10.53 -11.74
C GLY A 125 -28.57 -10.80 -12.62
N ILE A 126 -27.44 -10.14 -12.38
CA ILE A 126 -26.17 -10.37 -13.09
C ILE A 126 -25.49 -11.59 -12.43
N ASN A 127 -25.16 -12.60 -13.23
CA ASN A 127 -24.59 -13.85 -12.72
C ASN A 127 -23.26 -14.24 -13.36
N ASP A 128 -22.91 -13.59 -14.46
CA ASP A 128 -21.68 -13.80 -15.24
C ASP A 128 -21.25 -12.50 -15.92
N LEU A 129 -20.06 -12.50 -16.53
CA LEU A 129 -19.50 -11.32 -17.20
C LEU A 129 -20.36 -10.87 -18.40
N SER A 130 -21.07 -11.78 -19.06
CA SER A 130 -21.94 -11.43 -20.19
C SER A 130 -23.13 -10.56 -19.79
N GLY A 131 -23.57 -10.68 -18.53
CA GLY A 131 -24.62 -9.86 -17.92
C GLY A 131 -24.26 -8.39 -17.75
N LEU A 132 -23.00 -8.00 -17.97
CA LEU A 132 -22.53 -6.62 -17.89
C LEU A 132 -22.80 -5.80 -19.15
N ALA A 133 -23.24 -6.43 -20.25
CA ALA A 133 -23.55 -5.73 -21.49
C ALA A 133 -24.63 -4.65 -21.26
N GLY A 134 -24.33 -3.42 -21.67
CA GLY A 134 -25.19 -2.25 -21.50
C GLY A 134 -25.27 -1.71 -20.06
N LYS A 135 -24.50 -2.27 -19.11
CA LYS A 135 -24.48 -1.89 -17.70
C LYS A 135 -23.48 -0.76 -17.42
N THR A 136 -23.67 -0.06 -16.31
CA THR A 136 -22.68 0.88 -15.78
C THR A 136 -21.76 0.13 -14.81
N VAL A 137 -20.48 0.03 -15.15
CA VAL A 137 -19.45 -0.62 -14.33
C VAL A 137 -18.58 0.45 -13.71
N GLY A 138 -18.46 0.44 -12.37
CA GLY A 138 -17.57 1.30 -11.60
C GLY A 138 -16.16 0.70 -11.52
N VAL A 139 -15.14 1.55 -11.48
CA VAL A 139 -13.75 1.15 -11.31
C VAL A 139 -12.98 2.27 -10.62
N GLN A 140 -11.93 1.97 -9.87
CA GLN A 140 -11.06 3.02 -9.33
C GLN A 140 -10.15 3.57 -10.43
N ALA A 141 -9.98 4.89 -10.47
CA ALA A 141 -9.07 5.57 -11.38
C ALA A 141 -7.62 5.09 -11.18
N ALA A 142 -6.89 4.89 -12.26
CA ALA A 142 -5.49 4.42 -12.27
C ALA A 142 -5.25 3.08 -11.54
N SER A 143 -6.30 2.24 -11.39
CA SER A 143 -6.22 0.90 -10.81
C SER A 143 -5.80 -0.15 -11.84
N ALA A 144 -5.40 -1.34 -11.36
CA ALA A 144 -5.13 -2.49 -12.23
C ALA A 144 -6.42 -2.98 -12.93
N ALA A 145 -7.58 -2.89 -12.26
CA ALA A 145 -8.86 -3.21 -12.88
C ALA A 145 -9.14 -2.32 -14.12
N LEU A 146 -8.86 -1.02 -14.02
CA LEU A 146 -9.01 -0.10 -15.15
C LEU A 146 -8.03 -0.44 -16.29
N ASP A 147 -6.77 -0.77 -15.96
CA ASP A 147 -5.77 -1.17 -16.93
C ASP A 147 -6.23 -2.42 -17.70
N VAL A 148 -6.66 -3.48 -16.98
CA VAL A 148 -7.17 -4.73 -17.58
C VAL A 148 -8.39 -4.49 -18.48
N LEU A 149 -9.31 -3.61 -18.08
CA LEU A 149 -10.50 -3.26 -18.85
C LEU A 149 -10.19 -2.34 -20.05
N SER A 150 -9.01 -1.73 -20.09
CA SER A 150 -8.58 -0.83 -21.17
C SER A 150 -7.61 -1.48 -22.14
N ASP A 151 -7.01 -2.61 -21.78
CA ASP A 151 -6.00 -3.32 -22.56
C ASP A 151 -6.64 -4.21 -23.64
N GLU A 152 -6.19 -4.05 -24.90
CA GLU A 152 -6.64 -4.86 -26.05
C GLU A 152 -6.34 -6.36 -25.88
N GLU A 153 -5.26 -6.72 -25.18
CA GLU A 153 -4.91 -8.10 -24.85
C GLU A 153 -5.58 -8.56 -23.52
N GLY A 154 -6.20 -7.64 -22.78
CA GLY A 154 -6.90 -7.86 -21.53
C GLY A 154 -8.40 -8.08 -21.72
N GLN A 155 -9.21 -7.26 -21.04
CA GLN A 155 -10.67 -7.37 -21.04
C GLN A 155 -11.37 -6.19 -21.77
N LYS A 156 -10.67 -5.49 -22.64
CA LYS A 156 -11.25 -4.36 -23.38
C LYS A 156 -12.47 -4.79 -24.22
N ALA A 157 -12.44 -5.97 -24.83
CA ALA A 157 -13.58 -6.49 -25.59
C ALA A 157 -14.84 -6.67 -24.72
N LEU A 158 -14.68 -7.05 -23.46
CA LEU A 158 -15.76 -7.06 -22.48
C LEU A 158 -16.19 -5.63 -22.12
N ALA A 159 -15.25 -4.75 -21.80
CA ALA A 159 -15.53 -3.36 -21.44
C ALA A 159 -16.25 -2.59 -22.55
N ASP A 160 -15.96 -2.86 -23.83
CA ASP A 160 -16.63 -2.27 -24.98
C ASP A 160 -18.12 -2.67 -25.07
N THR A 161 -18.56 -3.69 -24.34
CA THR A 161 -19.99 -4.07 -24.23
C THR A 161 -20.73 -3.27 -23.16
N PHE A 162 -20.02 -2.61 -22.24
CA PHE A 162 -20.64 -1.85 -21.16
C PHE A 162 -21.42 -0.64 -21.70
N GLY A 163 -22.48 -0.28 -21.01
CA GLY A 163 -23.17 0.98 -21.27
C GLY A 163 -22.30 2.19 -20.86
N LYS A 164 -21.53 2.01 -19.76
CA LYS A 164 -20.59 3.00 -19.23
C LYS A 164 -19.55 2.35 -18.35
N LEU A 165 -18.28 2.71 -18.52
CA LEU A 165 -17.24 2.52 -17.51
C LEU A 165 -17.08 3.83 -16.74
N GLN A 166 -17.28 3.80 -15.40
CA GLN A 166 -17.27 4.99 -14.57
C GLN A 166 -16.13 4.91 -13.54
N GLU A 167 -15.23 5.88 -13.59
CA GLU A 167 -14.12 5.97 -12.69
C GLU A 167 -14.49 6.67 -11.38
N PHE A 168 -13.91 6.20 -10.27
CA PHE A 168 -14.02 6.74 -8.91
C PHE A 168 -12.63 6.96 -8.31
N GLY A 169 -12.51 7.88 -7.35
CA GLY A 169 -11.25 8.10 -6.63
C GLY A 169 -10.88 6.93 -5.70
N ASP A 170 -11.90 6.26 -5.15
CA ASP A 170 -11.76 5.15 -4.21
C ASP A 170 -12.92 4.15 -4.32
N TYR A 171 -12.72 2.94 -3.76
CA TYR A 171 -13.74 1.90 -3.81
C TYR A 171 -14.88 2.10 -2.79
N ASN A 172 -14.69 2.84 -1.70
CA ASN A 172 -15.79 3.14 -0.77
C ASN A 172 -16.87 3.97 -1.47
N THR A 173 -16.45 4.98 -2.25
CA THR A 173 -17.35 5.78 -3.09
C THR A 173 -18.04 4.92 -4.15
N ALA A 174 -17.30 4.02 -4.83
CA ALA A 174 -17.88 3.12 -5.81
C ALA A 174 -18.96 2.20 -5.19
N PHE A 175 -18.73 1.67 -3.98
CA PHE A 175 -19.72 0.85 -3.27
C PHE A 175 -20.96 1.65 -2.86
N VAL A 176 -20.83 2.91 -2.45
CA VAL A 176 -21.99 3.78 -2.17
C VAL A 176 -22.85 3.94 -3.43
N GLU A 177 -22.23 4.11 -4.59
CA GLU A 177 -22.95 4.22 -5.87
C GLU A 177 -23.57 2.88 -6.31
N LEU A 178 -22.94 1.74 -6.00
CA LEU A 178 -23.50 0.41 -6.22
C LEU A 178 -24.72 0.17 -5.31
N GLU A 179 -24.65 0.57 -4.05
CA GLU A 179 -25.77 0.50 -3.11
C GLU A 179 -26.94 1.37 -3.55
N ALA A 180 -26.67 2.56 -4.07
CA ALA A 180 -27.66 3.48 -4.60
C ALA A 180 -28.25 3.05 -5.95
N GLY A 181 -27.63 2.07 -6.65
CA GLY A 181 -28.03 1.62 -7.97
C GLY A 181 -27.62 2.58 -9.11
N SER A 182 -26.69 3.51 -8.83
CA SER A 182 -26.11 4.41 -9.85
C SER A 182 -25.11 3.69 -10.74
N VAL A 183 -24.45 2.64 -10.21
CA VAL A 183 -23.68 1.66 -10.98
C VAL A 183 -24.28 0.26 -10.76
N ASP A 184 -24.13 -0.61 -11.75
CA ASP A 184 -24.66 -1.98 -11.71
C ASP A 184 -23.64 -2.98 -11.16
N ALA A 185 -22.35 -2.67 -11.30
CA ALA A 185 -21.23 -3.53 -10.90
C ALA A 185 -19.99 -2.69 -10.58
N ILE A 186 -19.01 -3.31 -9.87
CA ILE A 186 -17.69 -2.72 -9.62
C ILE A 186 -16.62 -3.73 -10.05
N ALA A 187 -15.63 -3.28 -10.84
CA ALA A 187 -14.42 -4.04 -11.13
C ALA A 187 -13.35 -3.67 -10.11
N MET A 188 -12.78 -4.67 -9.42
CA MET A 188 -11.86 -4.43 -8.32
C MET A 188 -11.06 -5.68 -7.93
N ASP A 189 -10.12 -5.51 -7.04
CA ASP A 189 -9.28 -6.55 -6.46
C ASP A 189 -10.05 -7.48 -5.54
N ILE A 190 -9.85 -8.80 -5.66
CA ILE A 190 -10.62 -9.80 -4.92
C ILE A 190 -10.47 -9.66 -3.40
N GLY A 191 -9.26 -9.38 -2.88
CA GLY A 191 -9.03 -9.20 -1.44
C GLY A 191 -9.79 -8.00 -0.88
N VAL A 192 -9.83 -6.89 -1.63
CA VAL A 192 -10.61 -5.70 -1.28
C VAL A 192 -12.10 -5.99 -1.38
N ALA A 193 -12.55 -6.68 -2.44
CA ALA A 193 -13.95 -7.08 -2.61
C ALA A 193 -14.46 -7.93 -1.44
N GLN A 194 -13.70 -8.94 -1.03
CA GLN A 194 -14.03 -9.81 0.09
C GLN A 194 -14.16 -9.02 1.40
N TYR A 195 -13.20 -8.13 1.68
CA TYR A 195 -13.25 -7.28 2.86
C TYR A 195 -14.48 -6.36 2.84
N GLN A 196 -14.72 -5.66 1.74
CA GLN A 196 -15.83 -4.72 1.60
C GLN A 196 -17.20 -5.43 1.75
N ILE A 197 -17.38 -6.60 1.14
CA ILE A 197 -18.60 -7.39 1.27
C ILE A 197 -18.81 -7.84 2.71
N LYS A 198 -17.75 -8.33 3.36
CA LYS A 198 -17.82 -8.77 4.75
C LYS A 198 -18.18 -7.63 5.71
N SER A 199 -17.56 -6.47 5.54
CA SER A 199 -17.78 -5.31 6.41
C SER A 199 -19.14 -4.65 6.23
N ARG A 200 -19.68 -4.64 5.00
CA ARG A 200 -21.00 -4.08 4.68
C ARG A 200 -22.14 -5.05 4.99
N GLY A 201 -21.83 -6.33 5.16
CA GLY A 201 -22.81 -7.39 5.41
C GLY A 201 -23.38 -7.99 4.12
N THR A 202 -24.65 -8.40 4.13
CA THR A 202 -25.29 -9.10 3.01
C THR A 202 -25.73 -8.12 1.91
N GLY A 203 -25.83 -8.61 0.68
CA GLY A 203 -26.43 -7.88 -0.46
C GLY A 203 -25.52 -7.75 -1.67
N PHE A 204 -24.26 -8.17 -1.56
CA PHE A 204 -23.28 -8.17 -2.65
C PHE A 204 -22.68 -9.56 -2.83
N LYS A 205 -22.25 -9.84 -4.06
CA LYS A 205 -21.53 -11.05 -4.42
C LYS A 205 -20.43 -10.73 -5.44
N ILE A 206 -19.39 -11.53 -5.42
CA ILE A 206 -18.36 -11.59 -6.45
C ILE A 206 -18.88 -12.56 -7.52
N LEU A 207 -18.69 -12.23 -8.81
CA LEU A 207 -18.93 -13.17 -9.91
C LEU A 207 -17.84 -14.26 -9.91
N ASP A 208 -18.21 -15.48 -10.32
CA ASP A 208 -17.28 -16.62 -10.35
C ASP A 208 -16.16 -16.45 -11.39
N GLU A 209 -16.40 -15.69 -12.46
CA GLU A 209 -15.43 -15.42 -13.52
C GLU A 209 -14.56 -14.23 -13.10
N HIS A 210 -13.23 -14.43 -13.13
CA HIS A 210 -12.26 -13.38 -12.87
C HIS A 210 -11.84 -12.68 -14.17
N LEU A 211 -11.48 -11.42 -14.09
CA LEU A 211 -10.99 -10.64 -15.22
C LEU A 211 -9.55 -11.00 -15.59
N ASN A 212 -8.71 -11.27 -14.59
CA ASN A 212 -7.32 -11.71 -14.72
C ASN A 212 -6.83 -12.40 -13.44
N ALA A 213 -5.57 -12.88 -13.47
CA ALA A 213 -4.78 -13.23 -12.30
C ALA A 213 -3.51 -12.37 -12.31
N GLU A 214 -3.06 -11.93 -11.13
CA GLU A 214 -1.95 -11.00 -10.98
C GLU A 214 -1.24 -11.17 -9.63
N GLN A 215 -0.14 -10.45 -9.42
CA GLN A 215 0.63 -10.49 -8.18
C GLN A 215 0.92 -9.09 -7.66
N TYR A 216 0.95 -8.94 -6.34
CA TYR A 216 1.35 -7.71 -5.68
C TYR A 216 2.82 -7.71 -5.30
N GLY A 217 3.43 -6.54 -5.44
CA GLY A 217 4.76 -6.23 -4.98
C GLY A 217 4.84 -4.82 -4.41
N VAL A 218 5.97 -4.50 -3.79
CA VAL A 218 6.30 -3.14 -3.40
C VAL A 218 6.95 -2.45 -4.59
N GLY A 219 6.36 -1.32 -5.02
CA GLY A 219 6.87 -0.54 -6.16
C GLY A 219 7.80 0.57 -5.70
N PHE A 220 9.05 0.53 -6.16
CA PHE A 220 10.05 1.59 -5.94
C PHE A 220 10.26 2.39 -7.21
N LYS A 221 10.76 3.63 -7.08
CA LYS A 221 11.22 4.40 -8.22
C LYS A 221 12.20 3.58 -9.05
N LYS A 222 11.99 3.57 -10.36
CA LYS A 222 12.85 2.80 -11.29
C LYS A 222 14.34 3.12 -11.08
N GLY A 223 15.16 2.06 -10.93
CA GLY A 223 16.59 2.15 -10.65
C GLY A 223 16.93 2.18 -9.15
N ASN A 224 15.96 2.09 -8.24
CA ASN A 224 16.24 2.06 -6.79
C ASN A 224 16.34 0.61 -6.27
N GLU A 225 17.31 -0.14 -6.82
CA GLU A 225 17.57 -1.53 -6.45
C GLU A 225 18.07 -1.67 -5.02
N GLU A 226 18.87 -0.70 -4.53
CA GLU A 226 19.42 -0.77 -3.17
C GLU A 226 18.31 -0.82 -2.11
N LEU A 227 17.32 0.05 -2.23
CA LEU A 227 16.20 0.09 -1.29
C LEU A 227 15.32 -1.16 -1.42
N ARG A 228 15.03 -1.58 -2.66
CA ARG A 228 14.31 -2.79 -2.98
C ARG A 228 14.98 -4.03 -2.35
N ASP A 229 16.29 -4.16 -2.46
CA ASP A 229 17.02 -5.33 -1.95
C ASP A 229 17.00 -5.40 -0.41
N LYS A 230 17.03 -4.24 0.27
CA LYS A 230 16.85 -4.17 1.72
C LYS A 230 15.45 -4.64 2.12
N VAL A 231 14.42 -4.19 1.43
CA VAL A 231 13.03 -4.62 1.69
C VAL A 231 12.87 -6.11 1.39
N ASN A 232 13.37 -6.62 0.26
CA ASN A 232 13.32 -8.04 -0.08
C ASN A 232 14.01 -8.92 0.97
N THR A 233 15.16 -8.47 1.48
CA THR A 233 15.87 -9.20 2.54
C THR A 233 15.02 -9.29 3.80
N SER A 234 14.38 -8.18 4.19
CA SER A 234 13.49 -8.16 5.35
C SER A 234 12.22 -9.00 5.15
N LEU A 235 11.60 -8.95 3.97
CA LEU A 235 10.42 -9.77 3.66
C LEU A 235 10.72 -11.27 3.81
N LYS A 236 11.86 -11.73 3.28
CA LYS A 236 12.32 -13.13 3.43
C LYS A 236 12.57 -13.49 4.89
N GLU A 237 13.16 -12.59 5.68
CA GLU A 237 13.36 -12.81 7.11
C GLU A 237 12.03 -12.89 7.87
N LEU A 238 11.06 -12.02 7.57
CA LEU A 238 9.73 -12.04 8.16
C LEU A 238 8.95 -13.30 7.79
N LYS A 239 9.12 -13.82 6.59
CA LYS A 239 8.57 -15.12 6.20
C LYS A 239 9.22 -16.25 6.98
N ALA A 240 10.55 -16.29 7.03
CA ALA A 240 11.31 -17.34 7.70
C ALA A 240 11.02 -17.41 9.21
N ASN A 241 10.76 -16.27 9.88
CA ASN A 241 10.45 -16.21 11.30
C ASN A 241 8.95 -16.32 11.63
N GLY A 242 8.08 -16.43 10.61
CA GLY A 242 6.64 -16.60 10.72
C GLY A 242 5.86 -15.32 11.02
N THR A 243 6.50 -14.15 11.02
CA THR A 243 5.82 -12.86 11.23
C THR A 243 4.90 -12.52 10.06
N PHE A 244 5.38 -12.75 8.82
CA PHE A 244 4.58 -12.57 7.61
C PHE A 244 3.28 -13.41 7.65
N ASP A 245 3.39 -14.68 7.98
CA ASP A 245 2.23 -15.59 8.02
C ASP A 245 1.22 -15.20 9.09
N LYS A 246 1.69 -14.73 10.26
CA LYS A 246 0.81 -14.20 11.31
C LYS A 246 0.05 -12.93 10.89
N LEU A 247 0.71 -12.05 10.14
CA LEU A 247 0.04 -10.88 9.57
C LEU A 247 -0.98 -11.29 8.51
N ALA A 248 -0.64 -12.23 7.63
CA ALA A 248 -1.57 -12.77 6.64
C ALA A 248 -2.81 -13.41 7.29
N GLU A 249 -2.61 -14.18 8.37
CA GLU A 249 -3.72 -14.75 9.15
C GLU A 249 -4.58 -13.65 9.79
N LYS A 250 -3.97 -12.63 10.39
CA LYS A 250 -4.68 -11.50 11.03
C LYS A 250 -5.63 -10.79 10.06
N TYR A 251 -5.19 -10.64 8.80
CA TYR A 251 -5.96 -9.95 7.75
C TYR A 251 -6.75 -10.90 6.85
N GLU A 252 -6.81 -12.21 7.19
CA GLU A 252 -7.53 -13.25 6.43
C GLU A 252 -7.02 -13.40 4.97
N LEU A 253 -5.72 -13.18 4.76
CA LEU A 253 -5.07 -13.24 3.44
C LEU A 253 -4.20 -14.50 3.26
N SER A 254 -4.20 -15.45 4.20
CA SER A 254 -3.30 -16.60 4.19
C SER A 254 -3.33 -17.41 2.90
N GLU A 255 -4.53 -17.60 2.30
CA GLU A 255 -4.70 -18.35 1.05
C GLU A 255 -4.24 -17.57 -0.20
N MET A 256 -3.97 -16.27 -0.04
CA MET A 256 -3.56 -15.37 -1.13
C MET A 256 -2.06 -15.09 -1.11
N THR A 257 -1.31 -15.54 -0.09
CA THR A 257 0.12 -15.24 0.00
C THR A 257 0.95 -16.15 -0.89
N CYS A 258 1.95 -15.57 -1.58
CA CYS A 258 2.88 -16.27 -2.47
C CYS A 258 4.36 -16.03 -2.14
N LEU A 259 4.66 -15.37 -1.02
CA LEU A 259 6.05 -15.13 -0.59
C LEU A 259 6.72 -16.42 -0.15
N GLU A 260 7.87 -16.77 -0.80
CA GLU A 260 8.69 -17.94 -0.52
C GLU A 260 9.92 -17.63 0.37
#